data_87a522b99477b98269a052b9615d2b2d
#
_entry.id   87a522b99477b98269a052b9615d2b2d
#
_cell.length_a   1.000
_cell.length_b   1.000
_cell.length_c   1.000
_cell.angle_alpha   90.00
_cell.angle_beta   90.00
_cell.angle_gamma   90.00
#
_symmetry.space_group_name_H-M   'P 1'
#
loop_
_entity.id
_entity.type
_entity.pdbx_description
1 polymer ?
#
loop_
_entity_poly.entity_id
_entity_poly.type
_entity_poly.pdbx_seq_one_letter_code
_entity_poly.pdbx_strand_id
1 'polypeptide(L)'
;TRGVGAKVGETRGISWGEDVFTIPHFLVYTCSERGEAARNAMSPDITDLLGNDVRKPTALVHFERDMPLTEQKVMTLIIFHCQVADKDESGFYHIRKSFVRRFLGWDDSHNYPRIYEAFEKIFDNTIRWNLLGKDKTFKSLKCKLIVSLLEPTDTGPFIGFKLHPDLEPAIKDPRLFARIKLIMMAILAKPKYAFPLYEILSDCYSRGERVARLSLQELKESLGIAGPYYDQFIAFKKEVLRPNLAAINQNTDCQVAYD
;
A
#
# COMPACT_ATOMS: atom_id res chain seq x y z
N THR A 1 30.25 24.87 39.61
CA THR A 1 30.08 23.83 38.59
C THR A 1 29.46 22.58 39.22
N ARG A 2 28.14 22.43 39.12
CA ARG A 2 27.45 21.24 39.58
C ARG A 2 26.74 20.64 38.36
N GLY A 3 27.15 19.42 37.95
CA GLY A 3 26.50 18.63 36.94
C GLY A 3 25.20 18.03 37.49
N VAL A 4 24.12 18.15 36.73
CA VAL A 4 22.85 17.49 37.00
C VAL A 4 22.76 16.28 36.05
N GLY A 5 22.99 15.10 36.63
CA GLY A 5 22.74 13.83 35.95
C GLY A 5 21.25 13.50 36.00
N ALA A 6 20.62 13.36 34.84
CA ALA A 6 19.27 12.86 34.71
C ALA A 6 19.28 11.33 34.90
N LYS A 7 18.59 10.84 35.92
CA LYS A 7 18.31 9.41 36.14
C LYS A 7 17.27 8.93 35.15
N VAL A 8 17.62 7.94 34.35
CA VAL A 8 16.69 7.14 33.57
C VAL A 8 15.89 6.27 34.56
N GLY A 9 14.58 6.46 34.59
CA GLY A 9 13.69 5.71 35.47
C GLY A 9 13.48 4.26 34.94
N GLU A 10 13.74 3.31 35.82
CA GLU A 10 13.35 1.89 35.64
C GLU A 10 11.84 1.75 35.58
N THR A 11 11.32 1.25 34.48
CA THR A 11 9.92 0.82 34.35
C THR A 11 9.79 -0.60 34.85
N ARG A 12 9.05 -0.74 35.95
CA ARG A 12 8.66 -2.02 36.57
C ARG A 12 7.79 -2.83 35.62
N GLY A 13 8.05 -4.14 35.58
CA GLY A 13 7.38 -5.12 34.72
C GLY A 13 5.86 -5.15 34.94
N ILE A 14 5.15 -5.24 33.83
CA ILE A 14 3.72 -5.52 33.74
C ILE A 14 3.56 -6.98 33.34
N SER A 15 2.75 -7.70 34.12
CA SER A 15 2.43 -9.12 33.92
C SER A 15 1.66 -9.32 32.61
N TRP A 16 2.04 -10.30 31.85
CA TRP A 16 1.51 -10.62 30.53
C TRP A 16 0.24 -11.46 30.64
N GLY A 17 -0.89 -10.90 30.23
CA GLY A 17 -2.07 -11.64 29.81
C GLY A 17 -2.19 -11.57 28.31
N GLU A 18 -2.29 -12.73 27.70
CA GLU A 18 -2.72 -13.04 26.34
C GLU A 18 -2.18 -12.16 25.16
N ASP A 19 -1.09 -12.64 24.53
CA ASP A 19 -0.67 -12.53 23.12
C ASP A 19 -0.91 -11.23 22.34
N VAL A 20 -0.75 -10.08 22.93
CA VAL A 20 -0.57 -8.84 22.18
C VAL A 20 0.92 -8.53 22.08
N PHE A 21 1.58 -9.10 21.07
CA PHE A 21 2.91 -8.64 20.69
C PHE A 21 2.75 -7.25 20.06
N THR A 22 2.81 -6.23 20.88
CA THR A 22 2.99 -4.88 20.39
C THR A 22 4.37 -4.83 19.77
N ILE A 23 4.46 -4.59 18.45
CA ILE A 23 5.75 -4.30 17.82
C ILE A 23 6.19 -2.96 18.41
N PRO A 24 7.19 -2.92 19.29
CA PRO A 24 7.58 -1.67 19.94
C PRO A 24 8.22 -0.77 18.89
N HIS A 25 7.61 0.40 18.69
CA HIS A 25 8.18 1.60 18.12
C HIS A 25 8.86 1.50 16.74
N PHE A 26 8.06 1.61 15.68
CA PHE A 26 8.62 2.05 14.41
C PHE A 26 8.82 3.57 14.45
N LEU A 27 10.06 4.02 14.56
CA LEU A 27 10.41 5.42 14.33
C LEU A 27 10.40 5.70 12.83
N VAL A 28 9.43 6.49 12.40
CA VAL A 28 9.32 6.90 11.00
C VAL A 28 9.73 8.36 10.88
N TYR A 29 10.74 8.62 10.09
CA TYR A 29 11.07 9.88 9.42
C TYR A 29 12.08 10.86 9.98
N THR A 30 13.11 11.00 9.16
CA THR A 30 13.56 12.31 8.68
C THR A 30 13.43 12.30 7.15
N CYS A 31 12.62 13.20 6.59
CA CYS A 31 12.57 13.45 5.16
C CYS A 31 13.85 14.22 4.80
N SER A 32 14.80 13.59 4.12
CA SER A 32 15.95 14.27 3.53
C SER A 32 15.81 14.18 2.01
N GLU A 33 16.18 15.27 1.32
CA GLU A 33 16.11 15.41 -0.15
C GLU A 33 17.05 14.45 -0.94
N ARG A 34 17.23 13.21 -0.46
CA ARG A 34 18.08 12.21 -1.13
C ARG A 34 17.41 11.51 -2.32
N GLY A 35 16.47 12.19 -2.99
CA GLY A 35 15.82 11.66 -4.18
C GLY A 35 16.70 11.58 -5.44
N GLU A 36 17.95 12.07 -5.44
CA GLU A 36 18.77 12.11 -6.65
C GLU A 36 19.39 10.76 -7.03
N ALA A 37 19.81 9.95 -6.07
CA ALA A 37 20.43 8.66 -6.37
C ALA A 37 19.44 7.65 -6.98
N ALA A 38 18.17 7.68 -6.55
CA ALA A 38 17.12 6.84 -7.13
C ALA A 38 16.71 7.30 -8.55
N ARG A 39 16.80 8.60 -8.85
CA ARG A 39 16.48 9.16 -10.17
C ARG A 39 17.44 8.71 -11.27
N ASN A 40 18.72 8.53 -10.94
CA ASN A 40 19.77 8.18 -11.91
C ASN A 40 19.76 6.70 -12.35
N ALA A 41 19.03 5.83 -11.65
CA ALA A 41 18.93 4.41 -11.97
C ALA A 41 17.68 4.04 -12.81
N MET A 42 16.89 5.05 -13.23
CA MET A 42 15.56 4.82 -13.80
C MET A 42 15.52 5.11 -15.29
N SER A 43 14.71 4.32 -16.01
CA SER A 43 14.39 4.57 -17.42
C SER A 43 13.74 5.96 -17.58
N PRO A 44 14.08 6.73 -18.64
CA PRO A 44 13.50 8.06 -18.90
C PRO A 44 11.98 8.09 -18.92
N ASP A 45 11.35 6.97 -19.26
CA ASP A 45 9.90 6.81 -19.37
C ASP A 45 9.16 6.80 -18.01
N ILE A 46 9.88 6.62 -16.90
CA ILE A 46 9.29 6.62 -15.56
C ILE A 46 9.32 8.01 -14.92
N THR A 47 10.10 8.93 -15.49
CA THR A 47 10.24 10.30 -14.97
C THR A 47 8.94 11.10 -14.97
N ASP A 48 8.01 10.82 -15.90
CA ASP A 48 6.68 11.45 -15.92
C ASP A 48 5.81 11.12 -14.69
N LEU A 49 6.22 10.11 -13.92
CA LEU A 49 5.51 9.66 -12.72
C LEU A 49 6.10 10.22 -11.43
N LEU A 50 7.23 10.91 -11.50
CA LEU A 50 7.98 11.40 -10.34
C LEU A 50 7.21 12.42 -9.49
N GLY A 51 6.21 13.09 -10.06
CA GLY A 51 5.39 14.07 -9.37
C GLY A 51 4.00 13.58 -8.97
N ASN A 52 3.65 12.33 -9.31
CA ASN A 52 2.30 11.83 -9.11
C ASN A 52 2.15 11.08 -7.79
N ASP A 53 1.30 11.60 -6.91
CA ASP A 53 0.91 10.95 -5.68
C ASP A 53 -0.52 10.42 -5.81
N VAL A 54 -0.77 9.23 -5.26
CA VAL A 54 -2.13 8.74 -5.06
C VAL A 54 -2.54 8.95 -3.59
N ARG A 55 -3.74 9.44 -3.37
CA ARG A 55 -4.38 9.49 -2.05
C ARG A 55 -5.14 8.17 -1.82
N LYS A 56 -4.42 7.14 -1.40
CA LYS A 56 -5.02 5.82 -1.16
C LYS A 56 -5.81 5.83 0.13
N PRO A 57 -7.13 5.56 0.12
CA PRO A 57 -7.91 5.52 1.34
C PRO A 57 -7.31 4.60 2.39
N THR A 58 -7.21 5.05 3.66
CA THR A 58 -6.69 4.26 4.79
C THR A 58 -7.34 2.88 4.88
N ALA A 59 -8.65 2.80 4.62
CA ALA A 59 -9.38 1.53 4.60
C ALA A 59 -8.88 0.54 3.53
N LEU A 60 -8.25 1.01 2.44
CA LEU A 60 -7.64 0.19 1.39
C LEU A 60 -6.13 -0.02 1.59
N VAL A 61 -5.54 0.61 2.58
CA VAL A 61 -4.17 0.32 3.03
C VAL A 61 -4.20 -0.85 4.02
N HIS A 62 -5.13 -0.83 4.98
CA HIS A 62 -5.25 -1.79 6.07
C HIS A 62 -6.36 -2.84 5.86
N PHE A 63 -6.63 -3.23 4.63
CA PHE A 63 -7.56 -4.32 4.39
C PHE A 63 -6.85 -5.69 4.46
N GLU A 64 -7.62 -6.73 4.78
CA GLU A 64 -7.16 -8.11 4.77
C GLU A 64 -6.75 -8.51 3.35
N ARG A 65 -5.45 -8.73 3.13
CA ARG A 65 -4.87 -8.94 1.79
C ARG A 65 -4.72 -10.42 1.47
N ASP A 66 -5.69 -10.99 0.77
CA ASP A 66 -5.51 -12.25 0.03
C ASP A 66 -5.29 -11.95 -1.47
N MET A 67 -4.31 -11.07 -1.75
CA MET A 67 -4.08 -10.55 -3.10
C MET A 67 -2.58 -10.49 -3.39
N PRO A 68 -2.10 -11.10 -4.50
CA PRO A 68 -0.71 -11.00 -4.94
C PRO A 68 -0.27 -9.55 -5.17
N LEU A 69 1.05 -9.31 -5.14
CA LEU A 69 1.64 -7.96 -5.27
C LEU A 69 1.25 -7.26 -6.58
N THR A 70 1.11 -8.00 -7.67
CA THR A 70 0.70 -7.43 -8.97
C THR A 70 -0.69 -6.80 -8.87
N GLU A 71 -1.65 -7.52 -8.33
CA GLU A 71 -3.03 -7.06 -8.16
C GLU A 71 -3.10 -5.89 -7.17
N GLN A 72 -2.30 -5.90 -6.11
CA GLN A 72 -2.18 -4.76 -5.18
C GLN A 72 -1.70 -3.50 -5.88
N LYS A 73 -0.70 -3.61 -6.77
CA LYS A 73 -0.21 -2.50 -7.59
C LYS A 73 -1.27 -2.01 -8.57
N VAL A 74 -1.94 -2.93 -9.26
CA VAL A 74 -3.03 -2.59 -10.19
C VAL A 74 -4.17 -1.90 -9.44
N MET A 75 -4.55 -2.36 -8.25
CA MET A 75 -5.54 -1.69 -7.42
C MET A 75 -5.14 -0.24 -7.08
N THR A 76 -3.87 -0.01 -6.74
CA THR A 76 -3.37 1.34 -6.46
C THR A 76 -3.41 2.23 -7.72
N LEU A 77 -3.14 1.66 -8.91
CA LEU A 77 -3.29 2.36 -10.19
C LEU A 77 -4.75 2.68 -10.53
N ILE A 78 -5.68 1.78 -10.25
CA ILE A 78 -7.12 2.01 -10.42
C ILE A 78 -7.55 3.20 -9.55
N ILE A 79 -7.14 3.22 -8.28
CA ILE A 79 -7.44 4.33 -7.36
C ILE A 79 -6.90 5.65 -7.90
N PHE A 80 -5.62 5.67 -8.31
CA PHE A 80 -5.00 6.86 -8.90
C PHE A 80 -5.77 7.33 -10.15
N HIS A 81 -6.04 6.41 -11.07
CA HIS A 81 -6.73 6.74 -12.33
C HIS A 81 -8.10 7.36 -12.06
N CYS A 82 -8.87 6.81 -11.10
CA CYS A 82 -10.17 7.36 -10.74
C CYS A 82 -10.10 8.75 -10.05
N GLN A 83 -8.94 9.13 -9.49
CA GLN A 83 -8.73 10.46 -8.91
C GLN A 83 -8.39 11.53 -9.95
N VAL A 84 -7.86 11.13 -11.12
CA VAL A 84 -7.37 12.07 -12.14
C VAL A 84 -8.13 12.01 -13.46
N ALA A 85 -8.91 10.97 -13.71
CA ALA A 85 -9.67 10.78 -14.94
C ALA A 85 -11.17 10.90 -14.72
N ASP A 86 -11.87 11.30 -15.76
CA ASP A 86 -13.32 11.30 -15.80
C ASP A 86 -13.86 10.00 -16.40
N LYS A 87 -15.12 9.73 -16.12
CA LYS A 87 -15.89 8.64 -16.72
C LYS A 87 -16.44 9.05 -18.07
N ASP A 88 -16.64 8.07 -18.94
CA ASP A 88 -17.43 8.25 -20.17
C ASP A 88 -18.94 8.45 -19.85
N GLU A 89 -19.72 8.72 -20.88
CA GLU A 89 -21.18 8.91 -20.76
C GLU A 89 -21.91 7.68 -20.19
N SER A 90 -21.33 6.48 -20.38
CA SER A 90 -21.85 5.22 -19.84
C SER A 90 -21.39 4.94 -18.41
N GLY A 91 -20.55 5.82 -17.84
CA GLY A 91 -20.04 5.75 -16.46
C GLY A 91 -18.83 4.82 -16.29
N PHE A 92 -18.12 4.47 -17.37
CA PHE A 92 -16.89 3.70 -17.30
C PHE A 92 -15.67 4.59 -17.22
N TYR A 93 -14.68 4.17 -16.44
CA TYR A 93 -13.30 4.62 -16.53
C TYR A 93 -12.56 3.78 -17.59
N HIS A 94 -11.64 4.41 -18.31
CA HIS A 94 -10.85 3.77 -19.36
C HIS A 94 -9.36 3.96 -19.12
N ILE A 95 -8.68 2.92 -18.63
CA ILE A 95 -7.24 2.96 -18.37
C ILE A 95 -6.46 2.33 -19.53
N ARG A 96 -5.37 2.98 -19.97
CA ARG A 96 -4.52 2.44 -21.05
C ARG A 96 -3.71 1.23 -20.57
N LYS A 97 -3.73 0.13 -21.31
CA LYS A 97 -2.92 -1.08 -21.04
C LYS A 97 -1.43 -0.74 -21.00
N SER A 98 -0.95 0.13 -21.89
CA SER A 98 0.46 0.58 -21.90
C SER A 98 0.86 1.32 -20.63
N PHE A 99 -0.03 2.11 -20.07
CA PHE A 99 0.19 2.81 -18.80
C PHE A 99 0.34 1.79 -17.64
N VAL A 100 -0.60 0.83 -17.53
CA VAL A 100 -0.52 -0.21 -16.50
C VAL A 100 0.75 -1.04 -16.64
N ARG A 101 1.11 -1.43 -17.88
CA ARG A 101 2.33 -2.19 -18.19
C ARG A 101 3.58 -1.48 -17.69
N ARG A 102 3.73 -0.20 -18.02
CA ARG A 102 4.85 0.64 -17.57
C ARG A 102 4.98 0.65 -16.05
N PHE A 103 3.87 0.84 -15.36
CA PHE A 103 3.85 0.83 -13.89
C PHE A 103 4.23 -0.49 -13.26
N LEU A 104 3.90 -1.60 -13.91
CA LEU A 104 4.28 -2.93 -13.43
C LEU A 104 5.73 -3.28 -13.73
N GLY A 105 6.45 -2.42 -14.48
CA GLY A 105 7.82 -2.70 -14.94
C GLY A 105 7.87 -3.81 -15.98
N TRP A 106 6.86 -3.88 -16.86
CA TRP A 106 6.72 -4.91 -17.90
C TRP A 106 6.93 -4.34 -19.31
N ASP A 107 7.76 -3.32 -19.45
CA ASP A 107 7.92 -2.57 -20.71
C ASP A 107 8.34 -3.46 -21.89
N ASP A 108 9.16 -4.47 -21.64
CA ASP A 108 9.62 -5.40 -22.67
C ASP A 108 8.64 -6.56 -22.95
N SER A 109 7.55 -6.67 -22.20
CA SER A 109 6.61 -7.77 -22.36
C SER A 109 5.36 -7.32 -23.13
N HIS A 110 4.98 -8.10 -24.16
CA HIS A 110 3.71 -7.95 -24.87
C HIS A 110 2.56 -8.68 -24.17
N ASN A 111 2.70 -8.99 -22.87
CA ASN A 111 1.76 -9.81 -22.12
C ASN A 111 0.53 -9.01 -21.64
N TYR A 112 -0.22 -8.45 -22.57
CA TYR A 112 -1.48 -7.75 -22.26
C TYR A 112 -2.56 -8.63 -21.62
N PRO A 113 -2.70 -9.94 -21.92
CA PRO A 113 -3.63 -10.81 -21.22
C PRO A 113 -3.42 -10.80 -19.71
N ARG A 114 -2.19 -10.85 -19.25
CA ARG A 114 -1.86 -10.84 -17.82
C ARG A 114 -2.28 -9.55 -17.09
N ILE A 115 -2.31 -8.43 -17.81
CA ILE A 115 -2.84 -7.18 -17.25
C ILE A 115 -4.35 -7.30 -17.02
N TYR A 116 -5.07 -7.82 -18.02
CA TYR A 116 -6.51 -8.03 -17.90
C TYR A 116 -6.84 -9.04 -16.80
N GLU A 117 -6.12 -10.16 -16.73
CA GLU A 117 -6.24 -11.14 -15.63
C GLU A 117 -6.10 -10.49 -14.23
N ALA A 118 -5.22 -9.50 -14.08
CA ALA A 118 -5.10 -8.77 -12.81
C ALA A 118 -6.34 -7.94 -12.49
N PHE A 119 -7.00 -7.34 -13.50
CA PHE A 119 -8.28 -6.66 -13.34
C PHE A 119 -9.42 -7.65 -13.03
N GLU A 120 -9.46 -8.81 -13.68
CA GLU A 120 -10.44 -9.87 -13.39
C GLU A 120 -10.33 -10.36 -11.95
N LYS A 121 -9.11 -10.61 -11.47
CA LYS A 121 -8.89 -10.99 -10.06
C LYS A 121 -9.36 -9.92 -9.09
N ILE A 122 -9.16 -8.63 -9.39
CA ILE A 122 -9.69 -7.54 -8.56
C ILE A 122 -11.22 -7.47 -8.66
N PHE A 123 -11.79 -7.69 -9.84
CA PHE A 123 -13.24 -7.75 -10.05
C PHE A 123 -13.87 -8.91 -9.28
N ASP A 124 -13.20 -10.07 -9.20
CA ASP A 124 -13.71 -11.23 -8.47
C ASP A 124 -13.54 -11.13 -6.96
N ASN A 125 -12.55 -10.38 -6.52
CA ASN A 125 -12.25 -10.23 -5.09
C ASN A 125 -13.25 -9.32 -4.37
N THR A 126 -13.62 -9.75 -3.17
CA THR A 126 -14.39 -8.95 -2.22
C THR A 126 -13.42 -8.24 -1.27
N ILE A 127 -13.51 -6.95 -1.18
CA ILE A 127 -12.80 -6.16 -0.17
C ILE A 127 -13.68 -5.91 1.05
N ARG A 128 -13.04 -5.83 2.22
CA ARG A 128 -13.69 -5.40 3.45
C ARG A 128 -13.31 -3.94 3.73
N TRP A 129 -14.27 -3.05 3.51
CA TRP A 129 -14.09 -1.63 3.78
C TRP A 129 -14.46 -1.32 5.21
N ASN A 130 -13.52 -0.82 5.99
CA ASN A 130 -13.79 -0.37 7.36
C ASN A 130 -14.55 0.97 7.34
N LEU A 131 -15.71 1.03 7.99
CA LEU A 131 -16.55 2.23 8.05
C LEU A 131 -16.00 3.33 8.97
N LEU A 132 -14.84 3.10 9.59
CA LEU A 132 -14.09 4.07 10.42
C LEU A 132 -14.97 4.81 11.45
N GLY A 133 -15.86 4.08 12.09
CA GLY A 133 -16.66 4.58 13.20
C GLY A 133 -17.80 5.54 12.82
N LYS A 134 -18.09 5.74 11.54
CA LYS A 134 -19.24 6.55 11.09
C LYS A 134 -20.59 5.90 11.49
N ASP A 135 -20.64 4.59 11.45
CA ASP A 135 -21.79 3.82 11.85
C ASP A 135 -21.40 2.89 13.01
N LYS A 136 -21.97 3.13 14.18
CA LYS A 136 -21.75 2.28 15.37
C LYS A 136 -22.44 0.92 15.27
N THR A 137 -23.36 0.77 14.33
CA THR A 137 -24.15 -0.45 14.12
C THR A 137 -23.38 -1.45 13.28
N PHE A 138 -22.62 -0.96 12.27
CA PHE A 138 -21.88 -1.82 11.34
C PHE A 138 -20.37 -1.55 11.42
N LYS A 139 -19.58 -2.61 11.53
CA LYS A 139 -18.12 -2.55 11.62
C LYS A 139 -17.47 -2.32 10.25
N SER A 140 -18.00 -2.94 9.21
CA SER A 140 -17.41 -2.90 7.86
C SER A 140 -18.45 -3.14 6.77
N LEU A 141 -18.18 -2.61 5.59
CA LEU A 141 -18.87 -2.92 4.34
C LEU A 141 -18.07 -3.98 3.58
N LYS A 142 -18.74 -5.04 3.14
CA LYS A 142 -18.16 -6.07 2.26
C LYS A 142 -18.69 -5.85 0.85
N CYS A 143 -17.81 -5.54 -0.09
CA CYS A 143 -18.20 -5.30 -1.49
C CYS A 143 -17.04 -5.55 -2.44
N LYS A 144 -17.32 -5.59 -3.73
CA LYS A 144 -16.30 -5.58 -4.79
C LYS A 144 -15.82 -4.14 -5.04
N LEU A 145 -14.55 -3.96 -5.35
CA LEU A 145 -14.02 -2.65 -5.78
C LEU A 145 -14.54 -2.30 -7.16
N ILE A 146 -14.42 -3.23 -8.10
CA ILE A 146 -14.93 -3.13 -9.47
C ILE A 146 -16.25 -3.88 -9.54
N VAL A 147 -17.31 -3.25 -10.07
CA VAL A 147 -18.64 -3.87 -10.24
C VAL A 147 -18.97 -4.20 -11.68
N SER A 148 -18.25 -3.61 -12.63
CA SER A 148 -18.35 -3.93 -14.06
C SER A 148 -16.97 -3.84 -14.68
N LEU A 149 -16.64 -4.81 -15.51
CA LEU A 149 -15.38 -4.87 -16.25
C LEU A 149 -15.71 -5.15 -17.72
N LEU A 150 -15.21 -4.30 -18.63
CA LEU A 150 -15.35 -4.51 -20.06
C LEU A 150 -14.26 -5.45 -20.54
N GLU A 151 -14.67 -6.51 -21.21
CA GLU A 151 -13.75 -7.42 -21.88
C GLU A 151 -13.13 -6.70 -23.09
N PRO A 152 -11.80 -6.50 -23.13
CA PRO A 152 -11.17 -5.81 -24.24
C PRO A 152 -11.12 -6.71 -25.46
N THR A 153 -11.25 -6.13 -26.66
CA THR A 153 -10.86 -6.81 -27.89
C THR A 153 -9.35 -7.06 -27.90
N ASP A 154 -8.87 -8.00 -28.68
CA ASP A 154 -7.43 -8.37 -28.76
C ASP A 154 -6.52 -7.16 -29.03
N THR A 155 -6.99 -6.22 -29.85
CA THR A 155 -6.24 -5.00 -30.24
C THR A 155 -6.61 -3.76 -29.43
N GLY A 156 -7.62 -3.83 -28.57
CA GLY A 156 -8.11 -2.68 -27.80
C GLY A 156 -7.05 -2.14 -26.83
N PRO A 157 -6.72 -0.83 -26.86
CA PRO A 157 -5.66 -0.25 -26.04
C PRO A 157 -6.09 0.04 -24.59
N PHE A 158 -7.37 -0.09 -24.27
CA PHE A 158 -7.94 0.26 -22.97
C PHE A 158 -8.53 -0.94 -22.24
N ILE A 159 -8.64 -0.80 -20.92
CA ILE A 159 -9.50 -1.62 -20.06
C ILE A 159 -10.55 -0.68 -19.49
N GLY A 160 -11.84 -1.01 -19.68
CA GLY A 160 -12.97 -0.25 -19.16
C GLY A 160 -13.51 -0.88 -17.88
N PHE A 161 -13.77 -0.08 -16.84
CA PHE A 161 -14.31 -0.59 -15.58
C PHE A 161 -15.20 0.43 -14.88
N LYS A 162 -16.08 -0.06 -13.98
CA LYS A 162 -16.86 0.77 -13.04
C LYS A 162 -16.50 0.41 -11.62
N LEU A 163 -16.34 1.43 -10.78
CA LEU A 163 -16.20 1.25 -9.33
C LEU A 163 -17.56 0.98 -8.68
N HIS A 164 -17.52 0.37 -7.49
CA HIS A 164 -18.70 0.28 -6.64
C HIS A 164 -19.20 1.69 -6.27
N PRO A 165 -20.50 2.00 -6.48
CA PRO A 165 -21.03 3.35 -6.26
C PRO A 165 -20.79 3.90 -4.86
N ASP A 166 -20.89 3.04 -3.83
CA ASP A 166 -20.70 3.45 -2.44
C ASP A 166 -19.22 3.73 -2.10
N LEU A 167 -18.27 3.16 -2.85
CA LEU A 167 -16.83 3.35 -2.63
C LEU A 167 -16.27 4.50 -3.45
N GLU A 168 -16.82 4.75 -4.63
CA GLU A 168 -16.29 5.73 -5.58
C GLU A 168 -16.09 7.13 -4.98
N PRO A 169 -17.05 7.73 -4.23
CA PRO A 169 -16.85 9.04 -3.62
C PRO A 169 -15.67 9.06 -2.64
N ALA A 170 -15.52 7.97 -1.84
CA ALA A 170 -14.44 7.85 -0.88
C ALA A 170 -13.07 7.57 -1.53
N ILE A 171 -13.06 7.05 -2.75
CA ILE A 171 -11.85 6.84 -3.56
C ILE A 171 -11.44 8.14 -4.24
N LYS A 172 -12.38 8.88 -4.82
CA LYS A 172 -12.11 10.17 -5.51
C LYS A 172 -11.63 11.24 -4.55
N ASP A 173 -12.25 11.35 -3.39
CA ASP A 173 -11.88 12.34 -2.36
C ASP A 173 -11.85 11.71 -0.95
N PRO A 174 -10.82 10.94 -0.62
CA PRO A 174 -10.71 10.27 0.66
C PRO A 174 -10.42 11.28 1.79
N ARG A 175 -11.17 11.18 2.89
CA ARG A 175 -10.94 12.00 4.09
C ARG A 175 -9.72 11.57 4.89
N LEU A 176 -9.48 10.26 4.96
CA LEU A 176 -8.32 9.63 5.57
C LEU A 176 -7.61 8.81 4.50
N PHE A 177 -6.34 9.11 4.25
CA PHE A 177 -5.58 8.48 3.18
C PHE A 177 -4.08 8.43 3.46
N ALA A 178 -3.43 7.42 2.90
CA ALA A 178 -2.00 7.38 2.71
C ALA A 178 -1.63 8.14 1.43
N ARG A 179 -0.64 9.00 1.50
CA ARG A 179 -0.05 9.63 0.32
C ARG A 179 1.04 8.73 -0.23
N ILE A 180 0.77 8.05 -1.33
CA ILE A 180 1.66 7.08 -1.96
C ILE A 180 2.27 7.69 -3.21
N LYS A 181 3.59 7.83 -3.25
CA LYS A 181 4.30 8.21 -4.46
C LYS A 181 4.27 7.03 -5.44
N LEU A 182 3.66 7.21 -6.60
CA LEU A 182 3.46 6.13 -7.57
C LEU A 182 4.77 5.47 -8.01
N ILE A 183 5.84 6.26 -8.11
CA ILE A 183 7.16 5.75 -8.44
C ILE A 183 7.65 4.65 -7.50
N MET A 184 7.23 4.67 -6.22
CA MET A 184 7.63 3.67 -5.25
C MET A 184 7.11 2.27 -5.58
N MET A 185 6.05 2.15 -6.39
CA MET A 185 5.59 0.85 -6.87
C MET A 185 6.62 0.13 -7.75
N ALA A 186 7.36 0.89 -8.56
CA ALA A 186 8.42 0.33 -9.40
C ALA A 186 9.69 0.07 -8.56
N ILE A 187 10.09 1.03 -7.74
CA ILE A 187 11.31 0.97 -6.93
C ILE A 187 11.24 -0.15 -5.89
N LEU A 188 10.11 -0.28 -5.20
CA LEU A 188 9.89 -1.31 -4.17
C LEU A 188 9.26 -2.60 -4.74
N ALA A 189 9.61 -2.96 -5.97
CA ALA A 189 9.15 -4.22 -6.57
C ALA A 189 9.71 -5.46 -5.85
N LYS A 190 10.85 -5.31 -5.23
CA LYS A 190 11.54 -6.35 -4.42
C LYS A 190 12.15 -5.70 -3.18
N PRO A 191 12.18 -6.42 -2.05
CA PRO A 191 11.54 -7.71 -1.77
C PRO A 191 10.00 -7.61 -1.71
N LYS A 192 9.33 -8.77 -1.69
CA LYS A 192 7.87 -8.93 -1.89
C LYS A 192 6.99 -8.00 -1.06
N TYR A 193 7.35 -7.76 0.19
CA TYR A 193 6.51 -7.01 1.12
C TYR A 193 6.94 -5.54 1.29
N ALA A 194 7.97 -5.07 0.55
CA ALA A 194 8.48 -3.70 0.70
C ALA A 194 7.42 -2.65 0.32
N PHE A 195 6.74 -2.82 -0.81
CA PHE A 195 5.71 -1.87 -1.23
C PHE A 195 4.48 -1.88 -0.29
N PRO A 196 3.87 -3.02 0.08
CA PRO A 196 2.80 -3.03 1.07
C PRO A 196 3.19 -2.43 2.43
N LEU A 197 4.40 -2.68 2.89
CA LEU A 197 4.89 -2.10 4.14
C LEU A 197 5.08 -0.58 4.02
N TYR A 198 5.59 -0.10 2.88
CA TYR A 198 5.67 1.33 2.58
C TYR A 198 4.30 2.01 2.59
N GLU A 199 3.25 1.37 2.06
CA GLU A 199 1.88 1.89 2.10
C GLU A 199 1.38 2.07 3.55
N ILE A 200 1.60 1.07 4.42
CA ILE A 200 1.23 1.11 5.84
C ILE A 200 1.95 2.27 6.57
N LEU A 201 3.26 2.39 6.34
CA LEU A 201 4.07 3.45 6.95
C LEU A 201 3.65 4.84 6.43
N SER A 202 3.35 4.95 5.14
CA SER A 202 2.85 6.19 4.53
C SER A 202 1.49 6.61 5.09
N ASP A 203 0.62 5.66 5.43
CA ASP A 203 -0.66 5.95 6.08
C ASP A 203 -0.45 6.50 7.49
N CYS A 204 0.38 5.84 8.31
CA CYS A 204 0.73 6.34 9.64
C CYS A 204 1.30 7.77 9.57
N TYR A 205 2.23 8.00 8.63
CA TYR A 205 2.81 9.32 8.45
C TYR A 205 1.78 10.37 8.02
N SER A 206 0.90 10.04 7.08
CA SER A 206 -0.15 10.95 6.61
C SER A 206 -1.13 11.35 7.71
N ARG A 207 -1.26 10.51 8.75
CA ARG A 207 -2.03 10.81 9.97
C ARG A 207 -1.24 11.59 11.03
N GLY A 208 0.02 11.94 10.75
CA GLY A 208 0.93 12.62 11.69
C GLY A 208 1.55 11.69 12.74
N GLU A 209 1.35 10.39 12.61
CA GLU A 209 1.94 9.39 13.50
C GLU A 209 3.40 9.14 13.13
N ARG A 210 4.28 9.19 14.11
CA ARG A 210 5.72 8.88 13.93
C ARG A 210 6.06 7.44 14.30
N VAL A 211 5.10 6.74 14.85
CA VAL A 211 5.25 5.37 15.34
C VAL A 211 4.04 4.56 14.89
N ALA A 212 4.26 3.54 14.07
CA ALA A 212 3.24 2.56 13.73
C ALA A 212 3.16 1.49 14.84
N ARG A 213 1.97 1.28 15.39
CA ARG A 213 1.70 0.26 16.39
C ARG A 213 0.72 -0.74 15.81
N LEU A 214 1.22 -1.92 15.47
CA LEU A 214 0.46 -3.01 14.91
C LEU A 214 0.83 -4.30 15.64
N SER A 215 -0.14 -5.14 15.93
CA SER A 215 0.14 -6.51 16.36
C SER A 215 0.77 -7.30 15.21
N LEU A 216 1.48 -8.38 15.53
CA LEU A 216 2.02 -9.29 14.51
C LEU A 216 0.92 -9.82 13.59
N GLN A 217 -0.23 -10.12 14.15
CA GLN A 217 -1.38 -10.62 13.40
C GLN A 217 -1.93 -9.57 12.41
N GLU A 218 -2.17 -8.33 12.86
CA GLU A 218 -2.61 -7.22 11.99
C GLU A 218 -1.61 -6.96 10.86
N LEU A 219 -0.31 -7.03 11.16
CA LEU A 219 0.72 -6.82 10.14
C LEU A 219 0.76 -7.97 9.13
N LYS A 220 0.64 -9.23 9.59
CA LYS A 220 0.52 -10.41 8.71
C LYS A 220 -0.69 -10.30 7.79
N GLU A 221 -1.86 -9.96 8.32
CA GLU A 221 -3.09 -9.75 7.56
C GLU A 221 -2.93 -8.63 6.53
N SER A 222 -2.39 -7.48 6.95
CA SER A 222 -2.14 -6.35 6.06
C SER A 222 -1.10 -6.62 4.99
N LEU A 223 -0.17 -7.56 5.20
CA LEU A 223 0.83 -7.96 4.21
C LEU A 223 0.39 -9.17 3.37
N GLY A 224 -0.76 -9.78 3.66
CA GLY A 224 -1.23 -11.00 3.00
C GLY A 224 -0.35 -12.21 3.29
N ILE A 225 0.12 -12.34 4.53
CA ILE A 225 0.95 -13.45 4.97
C ILE A 225 0.09 -14.48 5.69
N ALA A 226 -0.15 -15.60 5.05
CA ALA A 226 -0.88 -16.73 5.60
C ALA A 226 0.08 -17.79 6.17
N GLY A 227 -0.44 -18.62 7.09
CA GLY A 227 0.24 -19.80 7.64
C GLY A 227 1.03 -19.53 8.92
N PRO A 228 1.35 -20.61 9.65
CA PRO A 228 1.90 -20.54 11.01
C PRO A 228 3.41 -20.27 11.08
N TYR A 229 4.13 -20.36 9.96
CA TYR A 229 5.59 -20.22 9.95
C TYR A 229 6.05 -18.87 10.53
N TYR A 230 5.30 -17.80 10.30
CA TYR A 230 5.61 -16.47 10.80
C TYR A 230 4.83 -16.08 12.08
N ASP A 231 4.30 -17.05 12.83
CA ASP A 231 3.70 -16.77 14.14
C ASP A 231 4.77 -16.49 15.20
N GLN A 232 6.00 -16.95 14.94
CA GLN A 232 7.16 -16.57 15.74
C GLN A 232 7.72 -15.23 15.25
N PHE A 233 7.64 -14.20 16.09
CA PHE A 233 8.12 -12.85 15.78
C PHE A 233 9.60 -12.83 15.32
N ILE A 234 10.46 -13.70 15.86
CA ILE A 234 11.88 -13.77 15.48
C ILE A 234 12.03 -14.13 13.99
N ALA A 235 11.29 -15.13 13.50
CA ALA A 235 11.31 -15.52 12.10
C ALA A 235 10.74 -14.41 11.21
N PHE A 236 9.61 -13.84 11.59
CA PHE A 236 8.98 -12.72 10.90
C PHE A 236 9.91 -11.49 10.82
N LYS A 237 10.54 -11.13 11.94
CA LYS A 237 11.51 -10.03 12.02
C LYS A 237 12.68 -10.25 11.06
N LYS A 238 13.26 -11.46 11.04
CA LYS A 238 14.44 -11.79 10.23
C LYS A 238 14.12 -11.85 8.74
N GLU A 239 13.03 -12.49 8.36
CA GLU A 239 12.75 -12.83 6.97
C GLU A 239 11.79 -11.87 6.27
N VAL A 240 10.94 -11.18 7.03
CA VAL A 240 9.99 -10.22 6.48
C VAL A 240 10.41 -8.79 6.80
N LEU A 241 10.51 -8.40 8.08
CA LEU A 241 10.73 -6.99 8.41
C LEU A 241 12.09 -6.48 7.93
N ARG A 242 13.18 -7.13 8.32
CA ARG A 242 14.54 -6.64 8.02
C ARG A 242 14.80 -6.38 6.54
N PRO A 243 14.58 -7.33 5.61
CA PRO A 243 14.87 -7.10 4.20
C PRO A 243 13.97 -6.04 3.57
N ASN A 244 12.70 -5.97 3.97
CA ASN A 244 11.75 -5.02 3.41
C ASN A 244 11.99 -3.59 3.93
N LEU A 245 12.29 -3.41 5.22
CA LEU A 245 12.68 -2.11 5.77
C LEU A 245 14.02 -1.63 5.23
N ALA A 246 14.99 -2.53 5.04
CA ALA A 246 16.25 -2.18 4.38
C ALA A 246 16.02 -1.65 2.96
N ALA A 247 15.15 -2.29 2.18
CA ALA A 247 14.79 -1.82 0.84
C ALA A 247 14.10 -0.45 0.87
N ILE A 248 13.19 -0.21 1.82
CA ILE A 248 12.54 1.10 2.01
C ILE A 248 13.59 2.16 2.35
N ASN A 249 14.44 1.92 3.35
CA ASN A 249 15.46 2.86 3.80
C ASN A 249 16.51 3.19 2.73
N GLN A 250 16.80 2.24 1.84
CA GLN A 250 17.78 2.44 0.78
C GLN A 250 17.22 3.17 -0.44
N ASN A 251 15.93 2.97 -0.74
CA ASN A 251 15.37 3.35 -2.03
C ASN A 251 14.29 4.43 -1.93
N THR A 252 13.94 4.86 -0.72
CA THR A 252 12.94 5.91 -0.52
C THR A 252 13.49 7.04 0.34
N ASP A 253 12.73 8.12 0.45
CA ASP A 253 12.98 9.22 1.38
C ASP A 253 12.57 8.88 2.84
N CYS A 254 12.05 7.68 3.06
CA CYS A 254 11.67 7.18 4.37
C CYS A 254 12.87 6.55 5.10
N GLN A 255 13.04 6.92 6.37
CA GLN A 255 13.95 6.23 7.28
C GLN A 255 13.16 5.58 8.39
N VAL A 256 13.20 4.26 8.46
CA VAL A 256 12.41 3.45 9.39
C VAL A 256 13.33 2.61 10.25
N ALA A 257 13.14 2.70 11.55
CA ALA A 257 13.77 1.80 12.52
C ALA A 257 12.68 1.04 13.29
N TYR A 258 13.04 -0.09 13.83
CA TYR A 258 12.22 -0.89 14.75
C TYR A 258 13.06 -1.30 15.96
N ASP A 259 12.46 -1.37 17.10
CA ASP A 259 13.06 -1.86 18.34
C ASP A 259 12.81 -3.35 18.52
#